data_b6a44389150235b23237517fbe3613f6
#
_entry.id   b6a44389150235b23237517fbe3613f6
#
_cell.length_a   1.000
_cell.length_b   1.000
_cell.length_c   1.000
_cell.angle_alpha   90.00
_cell.angle_beta   90.00
_cell.angle_gamma   90.00
#
_symmetry.space_group_name_H-M   'P 1'
#
loop_
_entity.id
_entity.type
_entity.pdbx_description
1 polymer ?
#
loop_
_entity_poly.entity_id
_entity_poly.type
_entity_poly.pdbx_seq_one_letter_code
_entity_poly.pdbx_strand_id
1 'polypeptide(L)' 'MAMTYDSVVQATRKKFLNTDVSSVPGTLAFQINLIGKVEGIFYIEIKDGQVHVEPYEYYDRNAILTINATNFTKLINGK' A
#
# COMPACT_ATOMS: atom_id res chain seq x y z
N MET A 1 -4.09 -19.30 7.85
CA MET A 1 -3.80 -18.89 6.47
C MET A 1 -2.45 -18.20 6.40
N ALA A 2 -1.59 -18.60 5.49
CA ALA A 2 -0.28 -18.00 5.39
C ALA A 2 -0.37 -16.61 4.75
N MET A 3 0.34 -15.64 5.33
CA MET A 3 0.47 -14.32 4.74
C MET A 3 1.49 -14.37 3.61
N THR A 4 1.15 -13.88 2.44
CA THR A 4 2.05 -13.80 1.30
C THR A 4 2.14 -12.36 0.81
N TYR A 5 3.17 -12.06 0.02
CA TYR A 5 3.31 -10.75 -0.59
C TYR A 5 2.04 -10.39 -1.38
N ASP A 6 1.57 -11.31 -2.22
CA ASP A 6 0.37 -11.09 -3.02
C ASP A 6 -0.86 -10.83 -2.14
N SER A 7 -1.02 -11.57 -1.05
CA SER A 7 -2.16 -11.38 -0.16
C SER A 7 -2.13 -10.00 0.49
N VAL A 8 -0.95 -9.49 0.84
CA VAL A 8 -0.81 -8.16 1.41
C VAL A 8 -1.17 -7.09 0.38
N VAL A 9 -0.69 -7.24 -0.86
CA VAL A 9 -1.02 -6.30 -1.93
C VAL A 9 -2.53 -6.28 -2.21
N GLN A 10 -3.15 -7.45 -2.26
CA GLN A 10 -4.60 -7.53 -2.52
C GLN A 10 -5.41 -6.95 -1.35
N ALA A 11 -4.99 -7.19 -0.12
CA ALA A 11 -5.64 -6.59 1.04
C ALA A 11 -5.57 -5.06 1.00
N THR A 12 -4.43 -4.54 0.57
CA THR A 12 -4.24 -3.10 0.43
C THR A 12 -5.18 -2.52 -0.64
N ARG A 13 -5.27 -3.17 -1.79
CA ARG A 13 -6.20 -2.76 -2.85
C ARG A 13 -7.63 -2.74 -2.35
N LYS A 14 -8.03 -3.81 -1.67
CA LYS A 14 -9.38 -3.93 -1.14
C LYS A 14 -9.70 -2.82 -0.14
N LYS A 15 -8.73 -2.49 0.71
CA LYS A 15 -8.90 -1.42 1.68
C LYS A 15 -9.18 -0.09 0.99
N PHE A 16 -8.40 0.24 -0.04
CA PHE A 16 -8.54 1.51 -0.74
C PHE A 16 -9.74 1.55 -1.68
N LEU A 17 -10.24 0.40 -2.14
CA LEU A 17 -11.48 0.37 -2.92
C LEU A 17 -12.67 0.90 -2.11
N ASN A 18 -12.62 0.73 -0.80
CA ASN A 18 -13.68 1.19 0.10
C ASN A 18 -13.36 2.51 0.79
N THR A 19 -12.28 3.16 0.38
CA THR A 19 -11.83 4.42 0.98
C THR A 19 -12.07 5.56 0.00
N ASP A 20 -12.72 6.61 0.46
CA ASP A 20 -12.92 7.81 -0.35
C ASP A 20 -11.66 8.65 -0.34
N VAL A 21 -11.01 8.77 -1.49
CA VAL A 21 -9.80 9.58 -1.65
C VAL A 21 -10.05 10.81 -2.53
N SER A 22 -11.30 11.11 -2.82
CA SER A 22 -11.65 12.22 -3.72
C SER A 22 -11.22 13.58 -3.16
N SER A 23 -11.07 13.70 -1.85
CA SER A 23 -10.63 14.94 -1.22
C SER A 23 -9.11 15.13 -1.22
N VAL A 24 -8.35 14.12 -1.65
CA VAL A 24 -6.89 14.22 -1.72
C VAL A 24 -6.49 15.07 -2.93
N PRO A 25 -5.84 16.22 -2.72
CA PRO A 25 -5.46 17.09 -3.84
C PRO A 25 -4.19 16.60 -4.51
N GLY A 26 -4.15 16.68 -5.86
CA GLY A 26 -2.97 16.34 -6.63
C GLY A 26 -2.67 14.86 -6.62
N THR A 27 -1.37 14.54 -6.60
CA THR A 27 -0.88 13.17 -6.66
C THR A 27 -0.03 12.88 -5.43
N LEU A 28 -0.33 11.77 -4.75
CA LEU A 28 0.50 11.25 -3.66
C LEU A 28 0.95 9.85 -4.04
N ALA A 29 2.22 9.55 -3.82
CA ALA A 29 2.78 8.24 -4.14
C ALA A 29 3.68 7.77 -3.00
N PHE A 30 3.46 6.55 -2.54
CA PHE A 30 4.22 5.96 -1.45
C PHE A 30 4.77 4.62 -1.89
N GLN A 31 6.04 4.38 -1.61
CA GLN A 31 6.62 3.06 -1.76
C GLN A 31 6.57 2.36 -0.40
N ILE A 32 6.07 1.15 -0.38
CA ILE A 32 6.00 0.35 0.84
C ILE A 32 7.02 -0.76 0.75
N ASN A 33 7.96 -0.78 1.69
CA ASN A 33 8.95 -1.84 1.80
C ASN A 33 8.52 -2.76 2.94
N LEU A 34 8.06 -3.95 2.60
CA LEU A 34 7.66 -4.94 3.61
C LEU A 34 8.87 -5.72 4.07
N ILE A 35 8.95 -5.95 5.37
CA ILE A 35 9.98 -6.78 6.01
C ILE A 35 9.31 -7.76 6.97
N GLY A 36 10.09 -8.71 7.49
CA GLY A 36 9.59 -9.70 8.43
C GLY A 36 9.08 -10.95 7.75
N LYS A 37 7.87 -11.37 8.07
CA LYS A 37 7.28 -12.60 7.52
C LYS A 37 7.09 -12.55 6.01
N VAL A 38 6.87 -11.37 5.47
CA VAL A 38 6.72 -11.15 4.05
C VAL A 38 7.66 -10.01 3.67
N GLU A 39 8.44 -10.22 2.64
CA GLU A 39 9.36 -9.21 2.14
C GLU A 39 8.97 -8.86 0.71
N GLY A 40 9.07 -7.58 0.37
CA GLY A 40 8.78 -7.13 -0.98
C GLY A 40 8.54 -5.65 -1.02
N ILE A 41 8.41 -5.13 -2.23
CA ILE A 41 8.19 -3.71 -2.47
C ILE A 41 6.93 -3.57 -3.33
N PHE A 42 6.07 -2.65 -2.95
CA PHE A 42 4.96 -2.24 -3.81
C PHE A 42 4.70 -0.75 -3.59
N TYR A 43 3.91 -0.14 -4.47
CA TYR A 43 3.59 1.27 -4.30
C TYR A 43 2.09 1.49 -4.23
N ILE A 44 1.72 2.59 -3.56
CA ILE A 44 0.36 3.09 -3.50
C ILE A 44 0.39 4.49 -4.10
N GLU A 45 -0.38 4.71 -5.16
CA GLU A 45 -0.51 6.02 -5.79
C GLU A 45 -1.96 6.48 -5.69
N ILE A 46 -2.15 7.71 -5.22
CA ILE A 46 -3.46 8.36 -5.20
C ILE A 46 -3.38 9.52 -6.18
N LYS A 47 -4.18 9.46 -7.23
CA LYS A 47 -4.16 10.46 -8.31
C LYS A 47 -5.57 10.66 -8.84
N ASP A 48 -6.00 11.91 -8.92
CA ASP A 48 -7.30 12.27 -9.48
C ASP A 48 -8.47 11.52 -8.85
N GLY A 49 -8.40 11.30 -7.54
CA GLY A 49 -9.43 10.59 -6.81
C GLY A 49 -9.43 9.08 -6.99
N GLN A 50 -8.37 8.54 -7.58
CA GLN A 50 -8.21 7.10 -7.80
C GLN A 50 -7.00 6.57 -7.07
N VAL A 51 -7.06 5.31 -6.67
CA VAL A 51 -5.94 4.64 -6.00
C VAL A 51 -5.42 3.51 -6.87
N HIS A 52 -4.11 3.50 -7.04
CA HIS A 52 -3.40 2.43 -7.75
C HIS A 52 -2.45 1.77 -6.77
N VAL A 53 -2.53 0.44 -6.66
CA VAL A 53 -1.63 -0.35 -5.84
C VAL A 53 -0.98 -1.37 -6.76
N GLU A 54 0.33 -1.23 -6.97
CA GLU A 54 1.04 -2.04 -7.94
C GLU A 54 2.28 -2.69 -7.31
N PRO A 55 2.59 -3.93 -7.70
CA PRO A 55 3.63 -4.71 -7.04
C PRO A 55 5.03 -4.44 -7.60
N TYR A 56 5.41 -3.20 -7.73
CA TYR A 56 6.76 -2.84 -8.15
C TYR A 56 7.14 -1.48 -7.62
N GLU A 57 8.40 -1.10 -7.82
CA GLU A 57 8.97 0.15 -7.35
C GLU A 57 8.43 1.33 -8.16
N TYR A 58 8.16 2.44 -7.47
CA TYR A 58 7.66 3.65 -8.09
C TYR A 58 8.71 4.76 -7.94
N TYR A 59 9.27 5.20 -9.04
CA TYR A 59 10.40 6.14 -9.03
C TYR A 59 10.03 7.56 -8.58
N ASP A 60 8.82 8.01 -8.87
CA ASP A 60 8.35 9.36 -8.53
C ASP A 60 7.64 9.43 -7.18
N ARG A 61 8.00 8.54 -6.29
CA ARG A 61 7.37 8.43 -4.97
C ARG A 61 7.63 9.66 -4.10
N ASN A 62 6.62 10.06 -3.32
CA ASN A 62 6.75 11.13 -2.35
C ASN A 62 7.41 10.66 -1.06
N ALA A 63 7.23 9.38 -0.71
CA ALA A 63 7.75 8.83 0.53
C ALA A 63 7.99 7.34 0.39
N ILE A 64 8.87 6.83 1.25
CA ILE A 64 9.12 5.40 1.39
C ILE A 64 8.79 5.02 2.83
N LEU A 65 7.99 4.00 3.02
CA LEU A 65 7.68 3.45 4.32
C LEU A 65 8.20 2.03 4.41
N THR A 66 9.11 1.79 5.34
CA THR A 66 9.60 0.44 5.63
C THR A 66 8.87 -0.06 6.87
N ILE A 67 8.17 -1.17 6.77
CA ILE A 67 7.32 -1.64 7.85
C ILE A 67 7.24 -3.17 7.82
N ASN A 68 7.15 -3.74 9.01
CA ASN A 68 6.91 -5.17 9.17
C ASN A 68 5.55 -5.53 8.59
N ALA A 69 5.48 -6.62 7.82
CA ALA A 69 4.25 -7.02 7.14
C ALA A 69 3.08 -7.24 8.10
N THR A 70 3.34 -7.81 9.28
CA THR A 70 2.31 -8.00 10.29
C THR A 70 1.75 -6.66 10.77
N ASN A 71 2.63 -5.70 11.02
CA ASN A 71 2.21 -4.36 11.45
C ASN A 71 1.47 -3.62 10.35
N PHE A 72 1.93 -3.77 9.11
CA PHE A 72 1.26 -3.14 7.98
C PHE A 72 -0.17 -3.67 7.82
N THR A 73 -0.34 -4.99 7.96
CA THR A 73 -1.66 -5.61 7.87
C THR A 73 -2.59 -5.09 8.96
N LYS A 74 -2.07 -4.92 10.19
CA LYS A 74 -2.85 -4.32 11.28
C LYS A 74 -3.25 -2.89 10.93
N LEU A 75 -2.35 -2.14 10.35
CA LEU A 75 -2.60 -0.74 10.00
C LEU A 75 -3.73 -0.62 8.97
N ILE A 76 -3.70 -1.41 7.91
CA ILE A 76 -4.73 -1.32 6.87
C ILE A 76 -6.06 -1.92 7.31
N ASN A 77 -6.06 -2.79 8.30
CA ASN A 77 -7.29 -3.35 8.85
C ASN A 77 -7.88 -2.49 9.98
N GLY A 78 -7.24 -1.39 10.33
CA GLY A 78 -7.73 -0.49 11.35
C GLY A 78 -7.59 -1.01 12.77
N LYS A 79 -6.62 -1.87 12.98
CA LYS A 79 -6.39 -2.51 14.27
C LYS A 79 -5.16 -1.98 14.96
#